data_1a4d79422af2e06eab33408d2a7faac9
#
_entry.id   1a4d79422af2e06eab33408d2a7faac9
#
_cell.length_a   1.000
_cell.length_b   1.000
_cell.length_c   1.000
_cell.angle_alpha   90.00
_cell.angle_beta   90.00
_cell.angle_gamma   90.00
#
_symmetry.space_group_name_H-M   'P 1'
#
loop_
_entity.id
_entity.type
_entity.pdbx_description
1 polymer ?
#
loop_
_entity_poly.entity_id
_entity_poly.type
_entity_poly.pdbx_seq_one_letter_code
_entity_poly.pdbx_strand_id
1 'polypeptide(L)'
;MITQYLFYILFGYLSGSVLYGYLLPKYIKKIDVTKESPDQNPGVANAFLCAGAPIGFCALMLELLKGYLPVHAAMHVLNPRHLIFGLVLAAPVLGHAFPFWNPKMGGKSIAVSFWSIARVGIPYWRPVLILAVCYLMFSIVIVIRPHFFRSVITFAIFWGMVIIKRGPLGNHSGNRDFVLCSDLEASCKVSK
;
A
#
# COMPACT_ATOMS: atom_id res chain seq x y z
N MET A 1 8.61 20.62 -10.84
CA MET A 1 7.39 19.81 -10.66
C MET A 1 7.62 18.33 -10.96
N ILE A 2 8.01 17.90 -12.16
CA ILE A 2 8.28 16.47 -12.47
C ILE A 2 9.36 15.87 -11.57
N THR A 3 10.44 16.61 -11.31
CA THR A 3 11.54 16.18 -10.43
C THR A 3 11.08 15.79 -9.01
N GLN A 4 10.10 16.52 -8.46
CA GLN A 4 9.53 16.20 -7.15
C GLN A 4 8.74 14.89 -7.18
N TYR A 5 7.96 14.63 -8.24
CA TYR A 5 7.28 13.34 -8.39
C TYR A 5 8.28 12.19 -8.49
N LEU A 6 9.35 12.36 -9.30
CA LEU A 6 10.41 11.35 -9.43
C LEU A 6 11.09 11.08 -8.09
N PHE A 7 11.36 12.11 -7.29
CA PHE A 7 11.93 11.95 -5.95
C PHE A 7 11.02 11.09 -5.05
N TYR A 8 9.71 11.41 -4.98
CA TYR A 8 8.79 10.65 -4.12
C TYR A 8 8.50 9.24 -4.65
N ILE A 9 8.54 9.00 -5.96
CA ILE A 9 8.48 7.67 -6.55
C ILE A 9 9.70 6.86 -6.11
N LEU A 10 10.90 7.41 -6.27
CA LEU A 10 12.13 6.74 -5.85
C LEU A 10 12.16 6.49 -4.34
N PHE A 11 11.80 7.48 -3.54
CA PHE A 11 11.71 7.36 -2.09
C PHE A 11 10.72 6.27 -1.66
N GLY A 12 9.53 6.24 -2.27
CA GLY A 12 8.53 5.20 -2.03
C GLY A 12 9.02 3.81 -2.41
N TYR A 13 9.67 3.67 -3.56
CA TYR A 13 10.24 2.40 -4.01
C TYR A 13 11.33 1.87 -3.10
N LEU A 14 12.26 2.73 -2.69
CA LEU A 14 13.35 2.35 -1.77
C LEU A 14 12.80 2.00 -0.39
N SER A 15 11.86 2.79 0.14
CA SER A 15 11.16 2.48 1.40
C SER A 15 10.45 1.13 1.33
N GLY A 16 9.70 0.88 0.25
CA GLY A 16 9.01 -0.38 0.00
C GLY A 16 9.93 -1.58 -0.08
N SER A 17 11.15 -1.40 -0.61
CA SER A 17 12.14 -2.48 -0.79
C SER A 17 12.70 -3.03 0.53
N VAL A 18 12.48 -2.36 1.66
CA VAL A 18 12.86 -2.87 2.99
C VAL A 18 11.84 -3.91 3.44
N LEU A 19 12.23 -5.17 3.51
CA LEU A 19 11.35 -6.30 3.88
C LEU A 19 11.45 -6.59 5.38
N TYR A 20 10.68 -5.88 6.21
CA TYR A 20 10.71 -6.03 7.67
C TYR A 20 10.26 -7.41 8.13
N GLY A 21 9.30 -8.05 7.40
CA GLY A 21 8.88 -9.43 7.66
C GLY A 21 10.00 -10.46 7.51
N TYR A 22 11.04 -10.14 6.74
CA TYR A 22 12.27 -10.95 6.61
C TYR A 22 13.37 -10.51 7.56
N LEU A 23 13.64 -9.20 7.62
CA LEU A 23 14.79 -8.63 8.32
C LEU A 23 14.70 -8.82 9.84
N LEU A 24 13.52 -8.55 10.44
CA LEU A 24 13.39 -8.65 11.90
C LEU A 24 13.59 -10.08 12.42
N PRO A 25 12.93 -11.12 11.87
CA PRO A 25 13.21 -12.50 12.24
C PRO A 25 14.68 -12.87 12.09
N LYS A 26 15.27 -12.50 10.96
CA LYS A 26 16.67 -12.83 10.63
C LYS A 26 17.65 -12.23 11.59
N TYR A 27 17.52 -10.92 11.91
CA TYR A 27 18.51 -10.25 12.74
C TYR A 27 18.27 -10.44 14.25
N ILE A 28 17.01 -10.53 14.70
CA ILE A 28 16.68 -10.65 16.12
C ILE A 28 16.72 -12.10 16.60
N LYS A 29 16.13 -13.03 15.82
CA LYS A 29 16.00 -14.45 16.20
C LYS A 29 16.95 -15.38 15.44
N LYS A 30 17.68 -14.87 14.43
CA LYS A 30 18.52 -15.66 13.53
C LYS A 30 17.72 -16.68 12.69
N ILE A 31 16.43 -16.39 12.46
CA ILE A 31 15.47 -17.24 11.72
C ILE A 31 15.35 -16.71 10.30
N ASP A 32 15.57 -17.57 9.31
CA ASP A 32 15.33 -17.25 7.90
C ASP A 32 13.91 -17.73 7.50
N VAL A 33 12.95 -16.81 7.57
CA VAL A 33 11.54 -17.11 7.28
C VAL A 33 11.33 -17.65 5.87
N THR A 34 12.22 -17.36 4.93
CA THR A 34 12.10 -17.85 3.55
C THR A 34 12.51 -19.32 3.41
N LYS A 35 13.22 -19.86 4.42
CA LYS A 35 13.61 -21.27 4.47
C LYS A 35 12.70 -22.08 5.38
N GLU A 36 12.21 -21.46 6.47
CA GLU A 36 11.46 -22.14 7.51
C GLU A 36 9.94 -22.10 7.29
N SER A 37 9.44 -21.15 6.49
CA SER A 37 8.01 -21.06 6.23
C SER A 37 7.55 -21.93 5.05
N PRO A 38 6.31 -22.48 5.08
CA PRO A 38 5.80 -23.38 4.05
C PRO A 38 5.73 -22.75 2.66
N ASP A 39 5.52 -21.44 2.56
CA ASP A 39 5.37 -20.71 1.30
C ASP A 39 6.61 -19.87 0.92
N GLN A 40 7.69 -19.99 1.69
CA GLN A 40 8.99 -19.34 1.47
C GLN A 40 8.91 -17.81 1.25
N ASN A 41 7.86 -17.18 1.79
CA ASN A 41 7.58 -15.77 1.58
C ASN A 41 8.16 -14.91 2.71
N PRO A 42 8.87 -13.80 2.40
CA PRO A 42 9.42 -12.88 3.41
C PRO A 42 8.35 -11.99 4.07
N GLY A 43 7.08 -12.39 4.07
CA GLY A 43 5.95 -11.60 4.55
C GLY A 43 5.75 -11.65 6.06
N VAL A 44 4.97 -10.69 6.55
CA VAL A 44 4.62 -10.54 7.97
C VAL A 44 3.99 -11.80 8.58
N ALA A 45 3.12 -12.50 7.82
CA ALA A 45 2.50 -13.72 8.31
C ALA A 45 3.53 -14.78 8.73
N ASN A 46 4.60 -14.92 7.95
CA ASN A 46 5.69 -15.85 8.28
C ASN A 46 6.58 -15.34 9.41
N ALA A 47 6.70 -14.02 9.59
CA ALA A 47 7.34 -13.46 10.77
C ALA A 47 6.57 -13.83 12.05
N PHE A 48 5.22 -13.80 12.03
CA PHE A 48 4.39 -14.29 13.14
C PHE A 48 4.59 -15.78 13.39
N LEU A 49 4.55 -16.58 12.33
CA LEU A 49 4.63 -18.05 12.44
C LEU A 49 5.99 -18.53 12.95
N CYS A 50 7.08 -18.02 12.36
CA CYS A 50 8.43 -18.52 12.61
C CYS A 50 9.12 -17.80 13.78
N ALA A 51 8.88 -16.50 13.98
CA ALA A 51 9.58 -15.69 14.99
C ALA A 51 8.71 -15.29 16.20
N GLY A 52 7.41 -15.58 16.14
CA GLY A 52 6.45 -15.31 17.22
C GLY A 52 5.79 -13.94 17.13
N ALA A 53 4.74 -13.77 17.95
CA ALA A 53 3.85 -12.62 17.90
C ALA A 53 4.54 -11.24 18.09
N PRO A 54 5.48 -11.04 19.03
CA PRO A 54 6.11 -9.73 19.22
C PRO A 54 6.85 -9.25 17.97
N ILE A 55 7.64 -10.14 17.34
CA ILE A 55 8.41 -9.81 16.14
C ILE A 55 7.47 -9.65 14.94
N GLY A 56 6.47 -10.51 14.81
CA GLY A 56 5.45 -10.40 13.77
C GLY A 56 4.69 -9.08 13.85
N PHE A 57 4.33 -8.62 15.06
CA PHE A 57 3.64 -7.34 15.25
C PHE A 57 4.54 -6.14 14.92
N CYS A 58 5.80 -6.15 15.37
CA CYS A 58 6.76 -5.12 14.98
C CYS A 58 6.96 -5.07 13.47
N ALA A 59 7.10 -6.24 12.82
CA ALA A 59 7.21 -6.33 11.37
C ALA A 59 5.97 -5.75 10.68
N LEU A 60 4.77 -6.06 11.16
CA LEU A 60 3.52 -5.52 10.63
C LEU A 60 3.48 -3.99 10.70
N MET A 61 3.79 -3.42 11.87
CA MET A 61 3.78 -1.97 12.04
C MET A 61 4.76 -1.27 11.10
N LEU A 62 5.97 -1.79 10.95
CA LEU A 62 6.96 -1.23 10.05
C LEU A 62 6.60 -1.40 8.57
N GLU A 63 5.97 -2.53 8.20
CA GLU A 63 5.45 -2.74 6.84
C GLU A 63 4.32 -1.76 6.50
N LEU A 64 3.46 -1.44 7.45
CA LEU A 64 2.42 -0.44 7.29
C LEU A 64 3.02 0.97 7.16
N LEU A 65 3.96 1.33 8.03
CA LEU A 65 4.62 2.63 8.04
C LEU A 65 5.40 2.90 6.76
N LYS A 66 6.12 1.91 6.22
CA LYS A 66 6.91 2.11 4.98
C LYS A 66 6.05 2.42 3.76
N GLY A 67 4.79 1.94 3.72
CA GLY A 67 3.83 2.30 2.69
C GLY A 67 3.20 3.68 2.92
N TYR A 68 2.95 4.02 4.19
CA TYR A 68 2.29 5.25 4.59
C TYR A 68 3.19 6.49 4.48
N LEU A 69 4.40 6.43 5.03
CA LEU A 69 5.26 7.60 5.19
C LEU A 69 5.62 8.29 3.87
N PRO A 70 6.06 7.58 2.80
CA PRO A 70 6.37 8.23 1.53
C PRO A 70 5.16 8.91 0.90
N VAL A 71 3.99 8.27 0.96
CA VAL A 71 2.75 8.81 0.41
C VAL A 71 2.27 10.00 1.22
N HIS A 72 2.35 9.91 2.56
CA HIS A 72 2.01 11.01 3.45
C HIS A 72 2.86 12.24 3.16
N ALA A 73 4.18 12.07 3.07
CA ALA A 73 5.10 13.16 2.76
C ALA A 73 4.83 13.76 1.36
N ALA A 74 4.56 12.91 0.36
CA ALA A 74 4.23 13.35 -0.98
C ALA A 74 2.96 14.20 -1.04
N MET A 75 1.93 13.86 -0.26
CA MET A 75 0.66 14.60 -0.25
C MET A 75 0.77 16.06 0.25
N HIS A 76 1.80 16.38 1.01
CA HIS A 76 2.04 17.75 1.46
C HIS A 76 2.73 18.63 0.41
N VAL A 77 3.33 18.01 -0.63
CA VAL A 77 4.16 18.71 -1.62
C VAL A 77 3.58 18.58 -3.03
N LEU A 78 2.93 17.46 -3.34
CA LEU A 78 2.45 17.12 -4.67
C LEU A 78 0.93 17.22 -4.75
N ASN A 79 0.43 17.49 -5.97
CA ASN A 79 -1.01 17.45 -6.24
C ASN A 79 -1.50 15.99 -6.39
N PRO A 80 -2.34 15.46 -5.45
CA PRO A 80 -2.83 14.09 -5.51
C PRO A 80 -3.77 13.80 -6.69
N ARG A 81 -4.33 14.84 -7.33
CA ARG A 81 -5.22 14.71 -8.50
C ARG A 81 -4.47 14.47 -9.79
N HIS A 82 -3.17 14.69 -9.81
CA HIS A 82 -2.36 14.49 -11.00
C HIS A 82 -2.15 13.01 -11.28
N LEU A 83 -2.27 12.56 -12.54
CA LEU A 83 -2.15 11.13 -12.91
C LEU A 83 -0.83 10.51 -12.44
N ILE A 84 0.28 11.27 -12.48
CA ILE A 84 1.59 10.79 -12.02
C ILE A 84 1.58 10.44 -10.52
N PHE A 85 0.67 11.00 -9.71
CA PHE A 85 0.55 10.64 -8.30
C PHE A 85 0.20 9.16 -8.10
N GLY A 86 -0.46 8.53 -9.07
CA GLY A 86 -0.68 7.08 -9.07
C GLY A 86 0.60 6.27 -9.01
N LEU A 87 1.69 6.75 -9.63
CA LEU A 87 3.01 6.12 -9.52
C LEU A 87 3.63 6.28 -8.13
N VAL A 88 3.38 7.40 -7.44
CA VAL A 88 3.80 7.61 -6.05
C VAL A 88 3.13 6.60 -5.13
N LEU A 89 1.82 6.31 -5.35
CA LEU A 89 1.10 5.29 -4.59
C LEU A 89 1.58 3.86 -4.87
N ALA A 90 1.90 3.57 -6.13
CA ALA A 90 2.38 2.26 -6.56
C ALA A 90 3.83 1.97 -6.13
N ALA A 91 4.64 3.01 -5.98
CA ALA A 91 6.07 2.86 -5.74
C ALA A 91 6.44 2.01 -4.50
N PRO A 92 5.87 2.23 -3.29
CA PRO A 92 6.17 1.37 -2.14
C PRO A 92 5.68 -0.07 -2.32
N VAL A 93 4.59 -0.26 -3.06
CA VAL A 93 4.04 -1.60 -3.38
C VAL A 93 5.00 -2.36 -4.31
N LEU A 94 5.47 -1.68 -5.35
CA LEU A 94 6.44 -2.23 -6.31
C LEU A 94 7.79 -2.52 -5.61
N GLY A 95 8.24 -1.63 -4.73
CA GLY A 95 9.45 -1.85 -3.95
C GLY A 95 9.36 -3.10 -3.06
N HIS A 96 8.19 -3.35 -2.44
CA HIS A 96 7.97 -4.56 -1.65
C HIS A 96 7.87 -5.82 -2.52
N ALA A 97 7.23 -5.73 -3.70
CA ALA A 97 7.11 -6.86 -4.62
C ALA A 97 8.43 -7.20 -5.32
N PHE A 98 9.22 -6.17 -5.64
CA PHE A 98 10.48 -6.27 -6.39
C PHE A 98 11.56 -5.43 -5.70
N PRO A 99 12.09 -5.86 -4.54
CA PRO A 99 13.08 -5.10 -3.81
C PRO A 99 14.37 -4.94 -4.64
N PHE A 100 14.95 -3.75 -4.65
CA PHE A 100 16.08 -3.41 -5.52
C PHE A 100 17.31 -4.28 -5.28
N TRP A 101 17.51 -4.79 -4.05
CA TRP A 101 18.65 -5.62 -3.66
C TRP A 101 18.49 -7.11 -4.02
N ASN A 102 17.26 -7.60 -4.18
CA ASN A 102 16.96 -8.94 -4.71
C ASN A 102 15.50 -9.04 -5.20
N PRO A 103 15.23 -8.75 -6.47
CA PRO A 103 13.86 -8.78 -7.02
C PRO A 103 13.12 -10.10 -6.89
N LYS A 104 13.86 -11.22 -6.71
CA LYS A 104 13.26 -12.55 -6.52
C LYS A 104 12.76 -12.80 -5.10
N MET A 105 13.17 -11.98 -4.13
CA MET A 105 12.77 -12.09 -2.72
C MET A 105 11.55 -11.25 -2.35
N GLY A 106 10.81 -10.72 -3.31
CA GLY A 106 9.65 -9.87 -3.05
C GLY A 106 8.54 -10.57 -2.28
N GLY A 107 7.84 -9.78 -1.44
CA GLY A 107 6.66 -10.22 -0.70
C GLY A 107 5.36 -10.00 -1.46
N LYS A 108 4.24 -10.37 -0.84
CA LYS A 108 2.88 -10.27 -1.42
C LYS A 108 2.32 -8.84 -1.45
N SER A 109 3.01 -7.86 -0.90
CA SER A 109 2.71 -6.42 -0.89
C SER A 109 1.36 -5.99 -0.28
N ILE A 110 0.66 -6.88 0.41
CA ILE A 110 -0.73 -6.65 0.86
C ILE A 110 -0.81 -5.53 1.89
N ALA A 111 -0.05 -5.65 2.98
CA ALA A 111 -0.03 -4.66 4.06
C ALA A 111 0.38 -3.27 3.56
N VAL A 112 1.40 -3.23 2.70
CA VAL A 112 1.91 -2.00 2.09
C VAL A 112 0.84 -1.34 1.21
N SER A 113 0.15 -2.13 0.38
CA SER A 113 -0.91 -1.64 -0.52
C SER A 113 -2.07 -1.01 0.24
N PHE A 114 -2.52 -1.66 1.33
CA PHE A 114 -3.59 -1.13 2.15
C PHE A 114 -3.27 0.27 2.68
N TRP A 115 -2.07 0.43 3.21
CA TRP A 115 -1.70 1.66 3.89
C TRP A 115 -1.33 2.79 2.92
N SER A 116 -0.73 2.48 1.76
CA SER A 116 -0.50 3.45 0.69
C SER A 116 -1.82 4.05 0.19
N ILE A 117 -2.86 3.22 0.03
CA ILE A 117 -4.18 3.66 -0.43
C ILE A 117 -4.97 4.32 0.71
N ALA A 118 -4.88 3.82 1.94
CA ALA A 118 -5.61 4.36 3.09
C ALA A 118 -5.27 5.83 3.35
N ARG A 119 -4.04 6.26 3.08
CA ARG A 119 -3.63 7.66 3.29
C ARG A 119 -4.36 8.63 2.34
N VAL A 120 -4.57 8.25 1.09
CA VAL A 120 -5.34 9.07 0.12
C VAL A 120 -6.82 9.03 0.41
N GLY A 121 -7.26 8.03 1.15
CA GLY A 121 -8.64 7.57 1.21
C GLY A 121 -9.41 7.89 2.47
N ILE A 122 -8.97 8.78 3.40
CA ILE A 122 -9.83 9.13 4.54
C ILE A 122 -11.20 9.66 4.08
N PRO A 123 -11.36 10.43 2.99
CA PRO A 123 -12.67 10.61 2.35
C PRO A 123 -13.09 9.44 1.45
N TYR A 124 -12.23 8.47 1.15
CA TYR A 124 -12.47 7.38 0.19
C TYR A 124 -12.21 5.99 0.79
N TRP A 125 -12.71 5.71 2.00
CA TRP A 125 -12.61 4.39 2.65
C TRP A 125 -13.13 3.23 1.79
N ARG A 126 -14.03 3.51 0.84
CA ARG A 126 -14.63 2.52 -0.08
C ARG A 126 -13.60 1.76 -0.92
N PRO A 127 -12.60 2.38 -1.59
CA PRO A 127 -11.55 1.64 -2.30
C PRO A 127 -10.73 0.72 -1.39
N VAL A 128 -10.41 1.17 -0.17
CA VAL A 128 -9.67 0.36 0.80
C VAL A 128 -10.48 -0.86 1.21
N LEU A 129 -11.78 -0.67 1.48
CA LEU A 129 -12.70 -1.76 1.82
C LEU A 129 -12.85 -2.74 0.64
N ILE A 130 -13.01 -2.25 -0.59
CA ILE A 130 -13.13 -3.09 -1.78
C ILE A 130 -11.87 -3.96 -1.94
N LEU A 131 -10.68 -3.38 -1.80
CA LEU A 131 -9.43 -4.12 -1.87
C LEU A 131 -9.35 -5.19 -0.77
N ALA A 132 -9.74 -4.85 0.47
CA ALA A 132 -9.77 -5.77 1.60
C ALA A 132 -10.73 -6.95 1.34
N VAL A 133 -11.96 -6.66 0.93
CA VAL A 133 -12.98 -7.67 0.65
C VAL A 133 -12.55 -8.57 -0.51
N CYS A 134 -12.05 -8.03 -1.61
CA CYS A 134 -11.55 -8.82 -2.73
C CYS A 134 -10.39 -9.73 -2.27
N TYR A 135 -9.45 -9.19 -1.48
CA TYR A 135 -8.32 -9.98 -1.02
C TYR A 135 -8.75 -11.11 -0.07
N LEU A 136 -9.64 -10.83 0.89
CA LEU A 136 -10.17 -11.85 1.81
C LEU A 136 -10.96 -12.91 1.05
N MET A 137 -11.78 -12.50 0.10
CA MET A 137 -12.56 -13.41 -0.74
C MET A 137 -11.65 -14.39 -1.49
N PHE A 138 -10.60 -13.90 -2.17
CA PHE A 138 -9.66 -14.75 -2.91
C PHE A 138 -8.65 -15.48 -2.01
N SER A 139 -8.58 -15.15 -0.72
CA SER A 139 -7.72 -15.86 0.23
C SER A 139 -8.44 -16.98 0.96
N ILE A 140 -9.73 -16.80 1.26
CA ILE A 140 -10.50 -17.69 2.15
C ILE A 140 -11.56 -18.46 1.36
N VAL A 141 -12.35 -17.77 0.50
CA VAL A 141 -13.50 -18.37 -0.18
C VAL A 141 -13.08 -19.03 -1.49
N ILE A 142 -12.43 -18.28 -2.37
CA ILE A 142 -11.94 -18.78 -3.67
C ILE A 142 -10.42 -18.88 -3.59
N VAL A 143 -9.92 -19.98 -3.02
CA VAL A 143 -8.47 -20.15 -2.81
C VAL A 143 -7.74 -20.29 -4.14
N ILE A 144 -7.23 -19.18 -4.67
CA ILE A 144 -6.42 -19.16 -5.90
C ILE A 144 -4.98 -19.50 -5.55
N ARG A 145 -4.47 -20.58 -6.11
CA ARG A 145 -3.06 -21.00 -6.04
C ARG A 145 -2.45 -20.98 -7.45
N PRO A 146 -1.18 -20.58 -7.63
CA PRO A 146 -0.26 -19.97 -6.66
C PRO A 146 -0.62 -18.53 -6.29
N HIS A 147 -0.05 -18.04 -5.20
CA HIS A 147 -0.32 -16.72 -4.60
C HIS A 147 -0.13 -15.53 -5.56
N PHE A 148 0.74 -15.67 -6.57
CA PHE A 148 0.96 -14.66 -7.60
C PHE A 148 -0.34 -14.32 -8.35
N PHE A 149 -1.04 -15.33 -8.88
CA PHE A 149 -2.30 -15.11 -9.61
C PHE A 149 -3.37 -14.49 -8.74
N ARG A 150 -3.45 -14.88 -7.47
CA ARG A 150 -4.38 -14.26 -6.52
C ARG A 150 -4.15 -12.75 -6.41
N SER A 151 -2.90 -12.31 -6.22
CA SER A 151 -2.56 -10.89 -6.12
C SER A 151 -2.88 -10.15 -7.41
N VAL A 152 -2.50 -10.70 -8.56
CA VAL A 152 -2.76 -10.10 -9.89
C VAL A 152 -4.28 -9.94 -10.12
N ILE A 153 -5.07 -10.98 -9.87
CA ILE A 153 -6.52 -10.96 -10.04
C ILE A 153 -7.17 -9.95 -9.09
N THR A 154 -6.74 -9.93 -7.81
CA THR A 154 -7.26 -8.97 -6.82
C THR A 154 -7.03 -7.53 -7.28
N PHE A 155 -5.82 -7.20 -7.72
CA PHE A 155 -5.49 -5.86 -8.20
C PHE A 155 -6.18 -5.52 -9.52
N ALA A 156 -6.33 -6.47 -10.43
CA ALA A 156 -7.04 -6.27 -11.71
C ALA A 156 -8.53 -5.96 -11.47
N ILE A 157 -9.20 -6.71 -10.58
CA ILE A 157 -10.60 -6.46 -10.22
C ILE A 157 -10.73 -5.11 -9.49
N PHE A 158 -9.85 -4.82 -8.55
CA PHE A 158 -9.82 -3.54 -7.86
C PHE A 158 -9.70 -2.37 -8.85
N TRP A 159 -8.77 -2.45 -9.79
CA TRP A 159 -8.59 -1.45 -10.85
C TRP A 159 -9.85 -1.31 -11.73
N GLY A 160 -10.42 -2.43 -12.17
CA GLY A 160 -11.66 -2.44 -12.94
C GLY A 160 -12.81 -1.75 -12.20
N MET A 161 -13.00 -2.04 -10.92
CA MET A 161 -14.03 -1.39 -10.10
C MET A 161 -13.80 0.12 -9.91
N VAL A 162 -12.54 0.54 -9.76
CA VAL A 162 -12.19 1.96 -9.66
C VAL A 162 -12.49 2.71 -10.96
N ILE A 163 -12.18 2.10 -12.11
CA ILE A 163 -12.46 2.69 -13.43
C ILE A 163 -13.97 2.79 -13.67
N ILE A 164 -14.72 1.73 -13.41
CA ILE A 164 -16.18 1.69 -13.60
C ILE A 164 -16.88 2.76 -12.75
N LYS A 165 -16.43 2.95 -11.49
CA LYS A 165 -17.00 4.00 -10.63
C LYS A 165 -16.62 5.41 -11.01
N ARG A 166 -15.53 5.62 -11.76
CA ARG A 166 -15.19 6.94 -12.30
C ARG A 166 -16.10 7.39 -13.42
N GLY A 167 -16.90 6.50 -14.05
CA GLY A 167 -17.81 6.80 -15.17
C GLY A 167 -17.12 7.53 -16.33
N PRO A 168 -17.70 7.62 -17.52
CA PRO A 168 -17.26 8.57 -18.52
C PRO A 168 -17.42 9.98 -17.93
N LEU A 169 -16.34 10.77 -18.00
CA LEU A 169 -16.20 12.17 -17.54
C LEU A 169 -17.49 12.96 -17.79
N GLY A 170 -18.35 13.11 -16.81
CA GLY A 170 -19.56 13.91 -16.96
C GLY A 170 -20.71 13.56 -16.03
N ASN A 171 -20.53 13.59 -14.69
CA ASN A 171 -21.60 14.04 -13.82
C ASN A 171 -21.04 14.49 -12.44
N HIS A 172 -21.04 15.78 -12.28
CA HIS A 172 -20.60 16.52 -11.10
C HIS A 172 -21.64 16.48 -9.98
N SER A 173 -21.90 15.34 -9.33
CA SER A 173 -22.70 15.35 -8.10
C SER A 173 -21.90 14.98 -6.83
N GLY A 174 -20.63 14.62 -6.98
CA GLY A 174 -19.73 14.27 -5.86
C GLY A 174 -18.81 15.38 -5.36
N ASN A 175 -18.94 16.62 -5.89
CA ASN A 175 -17.98 17.69 -5.63
C ASN A 175 -18.32 18.58 -4.42
N ARG A 176 -19.44 18.37 -3.75
CA ARG A 176 -19.84 19.23 -2.62
C ARG A 176 -19.10 18.94 -1.32
N ASP A 177 -18.75 17.68 -1.09
CA ASP A 177 -18.11 17.29 0.18
C ASP A 177 -16.62 17.66 0.25
N PHE A 178 -15.99 17.84 -0.91
CA PHE A 178 -14.56 18.24 -0.99
C PHE A 178 -14.38 19.77 -0.91
N VAL A 179 -15.36 20.55 -1.38
CA VAL A 179 -15.34 22.01 -1.28
C VAL A 179 -15.55 22.45 0.16
N LEU A 180 -16.43 21.77 0.90
CA LEU A 180 -16.71 22.06 2.32
C LEU A 180 -15.48 21.91 3.24
N CYS A 181 -14.56 20.97 2.94
CA CYS A 181 -13.33 20.80 3.73
C CYS A 181 -12.30 21.90 3.46
N SER A 182 -12.20 22.39 2.21
CA SER A 182 -11.29 23.49 1.86
C SER A 182 -11.78 24.84 2.41
N ASP A 183 -13.09 25.04 2.45
CA ASP A 183 -13.71 26.28 2.95
C ASP A 183 -13.65 26.37 4.49
N LEU A 184 -13.68 25.25 5.21
CA LEU A 184 -13.47 25.19 6.65
C LEU A 184 -12.04 25.52 7.06
N GLU A 185 -11.03 25.08 6.29
CA GLU A 185 -9.62 25.45 6.53
C GLU A 185 -9.34 26.92 6.17
N ALA A 186 -9.97 27.45 5.12
CA ALA A 186 -9.85 28.86 4.76
C ALA A 186 -10.52 29.78 5.81
N SER A 187 -11.68 29.39 6.35
CA SER A 187 -12.39 30.16 7.38
C SER A 187 -11.64 30.19 8.71
N CYS A 188 -10.89 29.15 9.05
CA CYS A 188 -10.08 29.10 10.27
C CYS A 188 -8.81 29.97 10.21
N LYS A 189 -8.34 30.34 9.00
CA LYS A 189 -7.17 31.24 8.81
C LYS A 189 -7.50 32.72 8.77
N VAL A 190 -8.78 33.10 8.65
CA VAL A 190 -9.22 34.48 8.58
C VAL A 190 -9.63 35.02 9.99
N SER A 191 -9.72 34.14 11.00
CA SER A 191 -10.10 34.49 12.39
C SER A 191 -8.90 34.53 13.35
N LYS A 192 -7.70 34.90 12.86
CA LYS A 192 -6.54 35.24 13.70
C LYS A 192 -5.92 36.55 13.27
#